data_0e7c9fa8f31b5ac07cdf13e995b073fd
#
_entry.id   0e7c9fa8f31b5ac07cdf13e995b073fd
#
_cell.length_a   1.000
_cell.length_b   1.000
_cell.length_c   1.000
_cell.angle_alpha   90.00
_cell.angle_beta   90.00
_cell.angle_gamma   90.00
#
_symmetry.space_group_name_H-M   'P 1'
#
loop_
_entity.id
_entity.type
_entity.pdbx_description
1 polymer ?
#
loop_
_entity_poly.entity_id
_entity_poly.type
_entity_poly.pdbx_seq_one_letter_code
_entity_poly.pdbx_strand_id
1 'polypeptide(L)'
;MKKAKCYSSSMTQISAGEKFRNALAQEKPLQIVGTINANHALLAKRAGYNAIYLSGGGVAAGSLGVPDLGISNLDDVLVDVRRITDICDLPLLVDADTGFGASAFNIGRTVKSLIKAGAAAMHMEDQVAAKRCGHRPNKEVVSKGEMVDRIKAAVDARGDDSFVIMARTDAIAVEGIESAIDRSLAYIAAGADYIFPEAIRTLEDFKKFRAAVNVPILANITEFGMTPLFTRDELAGADVSMILYPLSAFRAMNKAAENVYSAIRNDGTQANVIDTMQTREELYDRIDYHRYEQALDKFLKEQE
;
A
#
# COMPACT_ATOMS: atom_id res chain seq x y z
N MET A 1 -3.79 -53.55 -12.37
CA MET A 1 -3.24 -52.19 -12.19
C MET A 1 -4.30 -51.17 -12.63
N LYS A 2 -5.05 -50.62 -11.69
CA LYS A 2 -6.04 -49.54 -11.96
C LYS A 2 -5.33 -48.18 -11.78
N LYS A 3 -5.21 -47.41 -12.87
CA LYS A 3 -4.67 -46.04 -12.83
C LYS A 3 -5.67 -45.18 -12.04
N ALA A 4 -5.24 -44.68 -10.87
CA ALA A 4 -5.95 -43.62 -10.16
C ALA A 4 -5.96 -42.35 -11.03
N LYS A 5 -7.14 -41.92 -11.45
CA LYS A 5 -7.35 -40.60 -12.07
C LYS A 5 -7.22 -39.56 -10.97
N CYS A 6 -6.12 -38.84 -10.98
CA CYS A 6 -5.96 -37.62 -10.18
C CYS A 6 -6.89 -36.55 -10.80
N TYR A 7 -8.06 -36.34 -10.20
CA TYR A 7 -8.89 -35.18 -10.49
C TYR A 7 -8.28 -33.98 -9.76
N SER A 8 -7.38 -33.28 -10.39
CA SER A 8 -7.07 -31.92 -10.00
C SER A 8 -8.20 -31.03 -10.52
N SER A 9 -9.15 -30.72 -9.64
CA SER A 9 -10.00 -29.55 -9.85
C SER A 9 -9.08 -28.35 -9.72
N SER A 10 -8.66 -27.75 -10.83
CA SER A 10 -8.04 -26.44 -10.84
C SER A 10 -9.10 -25.44 -10.37
N MET A 11 -9.19 -25.20 -9.05
CA MET A 11 -9.76 -23.93 -8.59
C MET A 11 -8.87 -22.86 -9.22
N THR A 12 -9.42 -22.09 -10.12
CA THR A 12 -8.77 -20.92 -10.70
C THR A 12 -8.43 -20.02 -9.52
N GLN A 13 -7.14 -19.93 -9.18
CA GLN A 13 -6.69 -19.10 -8.06
C GLN A 13 -6.97 -17.64 -8.44
N ILE A 14 -7.86 -16.98 -7.69
CA ILE A 14 -8.22 -15.57 -7.88
C ILE A 14 -6.92 -14.74 -7.79
N SER A 15 -6.66 -13.92 -8.81
CA SER A 15 -5.44 -13.10 -8.86
C SER A 15 -5.42 -12.05 -7.75
N ALA A 16 -4.25 -11.50 -7.44
CA ALA A 16 -4.13 -10.45 -6.43
C ALA A 16 -4.94 -9.20 -6.82
N GLY A 17 -4.91 -8.82 -8.09
CA GLY A 17 -5.70 -7.69 -8.62
C GLY A 17 -7.21 -7.92 -8.49
N GLU A 18 -7.70 -9.12 -8.80
CA GLU A 18 -9.11 -9.47 -8.59
C GLU A 18 -9.52 -9.39 -7.12
N LYS A 19 -8.65 -9.83 -6.19
CA LYS A 19 -8.91 -9.68 -4.75
C LYS A 19 -9.08 -8.22 -4.36
N PHE A 20 -8.25 -7.30 -4.90
CA PHE A 20 -8.36 -5.87 -4.61
C PHE A 20 -9.68 -5.28 -5.14
N ARG A 21 -10.05 -5.61 -6.36
CA ARG A 21 -11.33 -5.18 -6.97
C ARG A 21 -12.53 -5.73 -6.20
N ASN A 22 -12.47 -6.97 -5.74
CA ASN A 22 -13.51 -7.59 -4.92
C ASN A 22 -13.61 -6.93 -3.53
N ALA A 23 -12.50 -6.61 -2.88
CA ALA A 23 -12.49 -5.87 -1.61
C ALA A 23 -13.18 -4.51 -1.76
N LEU A 24 -12.87 -3.77 -2.83
CA LEU A 24 -13.51 -2.48 -3.13
C LEU A 24 -15.02 -2.61 -3.43
N ALA A 25 -15.45 -3.72 -4.03
CA ALA A 25 -16.87 -3.97 -4.28
C ALA A 25 -17.65 -4.29 -2.99
N GLN A 26 -17.00 -4.95 -2.03
CA GLN A 26 -17.61 -5.42 -0.78
C GLN A 26 -17.64 -4.37 0.33
N GLU A 27 -16.63 -3.48 0.39
CA GLU A 27 -16.49 -2.46 1.42
C GLU A 27 -16.46 -1.06 0.81
N LYS A 28 -17.35 -0.17 1.26
CA LYS A 28 -17.51 1.20 0.72
C LYS A 28 -17.68 2.23 1.84
N PRO A 29 -16.70 3.11 1.99
CA PRO A 29 -15.37 3.13 1.39
C PRO A 29 -14.48 2.01 1.92
N LEU A 30 -13.63 1.45 1.06
CA LEU A 30 -12.64 0.44 1.44
C LEU A 30 -11.55 1.08 2.32
N GLN A 31 -11.38 0.58 3.54
CA GLN A 31 -10.31 1.02 4.44
C GLN A 31 -9.02 0.23 4.14
N ILE A 32 -7.95 0.95 3.81
CA ILE A 32 -6.64 0.40 3.47
C ILE A 32 -5.63 0.88 4.50
N VAL A 33 -4.95 -0.03 5.20
CA VAL A 33 -3.97 0.33 6.23
C VAL A 33 -2.55 0.02 5.79
N GLY A 34 -1.63 0.92 6.14
CA GLY A 34 -0.20 0.74 5.92
C GLY A 34 0.38 -0.38 6.80
N THR A 35 1.13 -1.29 6.15
CA THR A 35 1.83 -2.38 6.80
C THR A 35 3.31 -2.31 6.43
N ILE A 36 4.18 -2.08 7.41
CA ILE A 36 5.60 -1.87 7.17
C ILE A 36 6.38 -3.16 6.96
N ASN A 37 5.83 -4.29 7.39
CA ASN A 37 6.46 -5.61 7.32
C ASN A 37 5.42 -6.73 7.35
N ALA A 38 5.86 -7.96 7.18
CA ALA A 38 5.02 -9.15 7.16
C ALA A 38 4.19 -9.34 8.45
N ASN A 39 4.77 -9.06 9.64
CA ASN A 39 4.02 -9.17 10.90
C ASN A 39 2.88 -8.15 10.97
N HIS A 40 3.11 -6.89 10.57
CA HIS A 40 2.04 -5.88 10.50
C HIS A 40 0.93 -6.28 9.51
N ALA A 41 1.25 -6.95 8.41
CA ALA A 41 0.24 -7.46 7.48
C ALA A 41 -0.65 -8.52 8.14
N LEU A 42 -0.08 -9.42 8.94
CA LEU A 42 -0.86 -10.39 9.73
C LEU A 42 -1.73 -9.71 10.78
N LEU A 43 -1.23 -8.66 11.46
CA LEU A 43 -2.00 -7.89 12.42
C LEU A 43 -3.19 -7.17 11.75
N ALA A 44 -2.97 -6.56 10.58
CA ALA A 44 -4.03 -5.93 9.82
C ALA A 44 -5.11 -6.94 9.38
N LYS A 45 -4.71 -8.13 8.91
CA LYS A 45 -5.65 -9.21 8.57
C LYS A 45 -6.49 -9.64 9.78
N ARG A 46 -5.88 -9.81 10.94
CA ARG A 46 -6.60 -10.16 12.19
C ARG A 46 -7.54 -9.06 12.67
N ALA A 47 -7.21 -7.80 12.40
CA ALA A 47 -8.08 -6.67 12.70
C ALA A 47 -9.28 -6.56 11.73
N GLY A 48 -9.36 -7.41 10.70
CA GLY A 48 -10.49 -7.49 9.79
C GLY A 48 -10.39 -6.57 8.57
N TYR A 49 -9.22 -6.05 8.23
CA TYR A 49 -9.04 -5.29 7.00
C TYR A 49 -9.08 -6.19 5.77
N ASN A 50 -9.63 -5.65 4.67
CA ASN A 50 -9.78 -6.35 3.40
C ASN A 50 -8.70 -5.98 2.36
N ALA A 51 -7.89 -4.95 2.64
CA ALA A 51 -6.75 -4.55 1.83
C ALA A 51 -5.67 -3.88 2.69
N ILE A 52 -4.43 -3.96 2.25
CA ILE A 52 -3.25 -3.41 2.93
C ILE A 52 -2.39 -2.59 1.98
N TYR A 53 -1.49 -1.79 2.52
CA TYR A 53 -0.66 -0.86 1.78
C TYR A 53 0.80 -0.92 2.20
N LEU A 54 1.72 -0.83 1.23
CA LEU A 54 3.14 -0.61 1.47
C LEU A 54 3.53 0.79 1.00
N SER A 55 3.86 1.65 1.96
CA SER A 55 4.29 3.03 1.73
C SER A 55 5.74 3.10 1.28
N GLY A 56 6.05 3.84 0.23
CA GLY A 56 7.43 4.16 -0.16
C GLY A 56 8.18 4.92 0.93
N GLY A 57 7.52 5.90 1.56
CA GLY A 57 8.07 6.59 2.73
C GLY A 57 8.29 5.66 3.93
N GLY A 58 7.44 4.64 4.09
CA GLY A 58 7.60 3.58 5.09
C GLY A 58 8.81 2.71 4.81
N VAL A 59 9.03 2.28 3.56
CA VAL A 59 10.24 1.53 3.14
C VAL A 59 11.50 2.39 3.35
N ALA A 60 11.50 3.64 2.89
CA ALA A 60 12.64 4.53 3.07
C ALA A 60 13.00 4.69 4.55
N ALA A 61 12.05 5.04 5.41
CA ALA A 61 12.32 5.28 6.83
C ALA A 61 12.50 3.99 7.64
N GLY A 62 11.68 2.96 7.39
CA GLY A 62 11.63 1.75 8.21
C GLY A 62 12.65 0.70 7.81
N SER A 63 12.84 0.46 6.53
CA SER A 63 13.74 -0.58 6.02
C SER A 63 15.15 -0.05 5.77
N LEU A 64 15.29 1.20 5.32
CA LEU A 64 16.57 1.79 4.94
C LEU A 64 17.10 2.84 5.95
N GLY A 65 16.24 3.43 6.78
CA GLY A 65 16.60 4.49 7.72
C GLY A 65 16.95 5.82 7.03
N VAL A 66 16.36 6.09 5.86
CA VAL A 66 16.60 7.29 5.06
C VAL A 66 15.32 8.11 4.86
N PRO A 67 15.40 9.41 4.54
CA PRO A 67 14.22 10.22 4.26
C PRO A 67 13.54 9.83 2.95
N ASP A 68 12.23 10.08 2.87
CA ASP A 68 11.39 9.86 1.68
C ASP A 68 11.62 10.99 0.64
N LEU A 69 12.69 10.87 -0.12
CA LEU A 69 13.14 11.84 -1.14
C LEU A 69 13.56 11.15 -2.45
N GLY A 70 12.96 10.01 -2.79
CA GLY A 70 13.31 9.26 -4.00
C GLY A 70 14.68 8.55 -3.90
N ILE A 71 15.13 8.24 -2.68
CA ILE A 71 16.39 7.52 -2.45
C ILE A 71 16.21 6.02 -2.63
N SER A 72 15.08 5.48 -2.18
CA SER A 72 14.71 4.08 -2.37
C SER A 72 14.50 3.76 -3.85
N ASN A 73 14.80 2.55 -4.23
CA ASN A 73 14.64 2.04 -5.59
C ASN A 73 13.63 0.86 -5.64
N LEU A 74 13.35 0.37 -6.84
CA LEU A 74 12.43 -0.74 -7.04
C LEU A 74 12.80 -1.99 -6.23
N ASP A 75 14.08 -2.35 -6.18
CA ASP A 75 14.52 -3.58 -5.51
C ASP A 75 14.36 -3.47 -3.99
N ASP A 76 14.55 -2.29 -3.40
CA ASP A 76 14.27 -2.03 -1.97
C ASP A 76 12.80 -2.30 -1.64
N VAL A 77 11.89 -1.78 -2.46
CA VAL A 77 10.45 -1.97 -2.30
C VAL A 77 10.05 -3.44 -2.50
N LEU A 78 10.60 -4.10 -3.53
CA LEU A 78 10.30 -5.51 -3.84
C LEU A 78 10.69 -6.48 -2.73
N VAL A 79 11.70 -6.19 -1.93
CA VAL A 79 12.07 -6.99 -0.76
C VAL A 79 10.90 -7.07 0.22
N ASP A 80 10.33 -5.92 0.56
CA ASP A 80 9.21 -5.86 1.53
C ASP A 80 7.90 -6.35 0.91
N VAL A 81 7.63 -6.08 -0.38
CA VAL A 81 6.47 -6.64 -1.10
C VAL A 81 6.48 -8.17 -0.97
N ARG A 82 7.57 -8.84 -1.32
CA ARG A 82 7.67 -10.30 -1.27
C ARG A 82 7.45 -10.85 0.14
N ARG A 83 8.09 -10.24 1.16
CA ARG A 83 7.93 -10.65 2.56
C ARG A 83 6.47 -10.58 3.02
N ILE A 84 5.74 -9.56 2.58
CA ILE A 84 4.33 -9.36 2.92
C ILE A 84 3.46 -10.37 2.17
N THR A 85 3.62 -10.48 0.86
CA THR A 85 2.77 -11.33 0.01
C THR A 85 3.00 -12.82 0.20
N ASP A 86 4.20 -13.23 0.65
CA ASP A 86 4.51 -14.63 0.98
C ASP A 86 3.72 -15.14 2.18
N ILE A 87 3.34 -14.26 3.12
CA ILE A 87 2.70 -14.68 4.37
C ILE A 87 1.26 -14.19 4.53
N CYS A 88 0.87 -13.14 3.81
CA CYS A 88 -0.46 -12.53 3.89
C CYS A 88 -1.15 -12.54 2.53
N ASP A 89 -2.37 -13.06 2.47
CA ASP A 89 -3.18 -13.20 1.25
C ASP A 89 -4.09 -11.98 0.98
N LEU A 90 -4.05 -10.95 1.85
CA LEU A 90 -4.74 -9.69 1.59
C LEU A 90 -4.14 -8.99 0.36
N PRO A 91 -4.98 -8.38 -0.50
CA PRO A 91 -4.49 -7.63 -1.64
C PRO A 91 -3.66 -6.42 -1.18
N LEU A 92 -2.45 -6.31 -1.73
CA LEU A 92 -1.47 -5.28 -1.39
C LEU A 92 -1.45 -4.18 -2.45
N LEU A 93 -1.74 -2.94 -2.04
CA LEU A 93 -1.48 -1.71 -2.80
C LEU A 93 -0.05 -1.24 -2.50
N VAL A 94 0.75 -0.97 -3.53
CA VAL A 94 2.16 -0.56 -3.40
C VAL A 94 2.37 0.86 -3.89
N ASP A 95 3.11 1.65 -3.13
CA ASP A 95 3.66 2.94 -3.55
C ASP A 95 4.82 2.72 -4.52
N ALA A 96 4.64 3.13 -5.75
CA ALA A 96 5.66 3.04 -6.79
C ALA A 96 6.36 4.37 -7.07
N ASP A 97 6.26 5.34 -6.15
CA ASP A 97 6.82 6.68 -6.30
C ASP A 97 6.48 7.29 -7.68
N THR A 98 7.49 7.73 -8.43
CA THR A 98 7.34 8.22 -9.80
C THR A 98 7.52 7.13 -10.87
N GLY A 99 7.53 5.83 -10.47
CA GLY A 99 7.68 4.68 -11.36
C GLY A 99 9.08 4.03 -11.34
N PHE A 100 9.98 4.45 -10.43
CA PHE A 100 11.37 3.96 -10.31
C PHE A 100 12.18 4.06 -11.61
N GLY A 101 12.01 5.19 -12.31
CA GLY A 101 12.73 5.55 -13.52
C GLY A 101 11.82 6.20 -14.56
N ALA A 102 12.31 7.25 -15.23
CA ALA A 102 11.51 8.09 -16.10
C ALA A 102 11.13 7.42 -17.44
N SER A 103 11.85 6.39 -17.87
CA SER A 103 11.59 5.77 -19.19
C SER A 103 10.43 4.78 -19.12
N ALA A 104 9.67 4.65 -20.22
CA ALA A 104 8.62 3.66 -20.39
C ALA A 104 9.09 2.23 -20.05
N PHE A 105 10.35 1.90 -20.37
CA PHE A 105 10.93 0.58 -20.09
C PHE A 105 11.11 0.34 -18.57
N ASN A 106 11.53 1.35 -17.81
CA ASN A 106 11.65 1.24 -16.37
C ASN A 106 10.28 1.11 -15.69
N ILE A 107 9.30 1.90 -16.12
CA ILE A 107 7.92 1.80 -15.65
C ILE A 107 7.34 0.42 -15.95
N GLY A 108 7.53 -0.08 -17.17
CA GLY A 108 7.11 -1.44 -17.54
C GLY A 108 7.79 -2.53 -16.71
N ARG A 109 9.09 -2.36 -16.39
CA ARG A 109 9.82 -3.25 -15.47
C ARG A 109 9.20 -3.22 -14.07
N THR A 110 8.88 -2.03 -13.56
CA THR A 110 8.23 -1.85 -12.25
C THR A 110 6.91 -2.60 -12.17
N VAL A 111 6.00 -2.40 -13.12
CA VAL A 111 4.70 -3.08 -13.15
C VAL A 111 4.86 -4.59 -13.17
N LYS A 112 5.67 -5.13 -14.09
CA LYS A 112 5.91 -6.58 -14.20
C LYS A 112 6.52 -7.16 -12.92
N SER A 113 7.44 -6.44 -12.29
CA SER A 113 8.10 -6.89 -11.05
C SER A 113 7.15 -6.91 -9.87
N LEU A 114 6.28 -5.89 -9.73
CA LEU A 114 5.27 -5.81 -8.69
C LEU A 114 4.22 -6.93 -8.84
N ILE A 115 3.71 -7.17 -10.04
CA ILE A 115 2.78 -8.28 -10.32
C ILE A 115 3.44 -9.62 -9.95
N LYS A 116 4.67 -9.84 -10.40
CA LYS A 116 5.43 -11.07 -10.09
C LYS A 116 5.69 -11.25 -8.59
N ALA A 117 5.83 -10.16 -7.85
CA ALA A 117 6.00 -10.17 -6.40
C ALA A 117 4.67 -10.32 -5.63
N GLY A 118 3.53 -10.46 -6.33
CA GLY A 118 2.22 -10.69 -5.72
C GLY A 118 1.46 -9.43 -5.31
N ALA A 119 1.91 -8.24 -5.71
CA ALA A 119 1.15 -7.01 -5.51
C ALA A 119 -0.18 -7.05 -6.29
N ALA A 120 -1.22 -6.46 -5.73
CA ALA A 120 -2.56 -6.38 -6.31
C ALA A 120 -2.80 -5.07 -7.07
N ALA A 121 -2.13 -4.01 -6.63
CA ALA A 121 -2.28 -2.67 -7.13
C ALA A 121 -1.00 -1.87 -6.92
N MET A 122 -0.81 -0.84 -7.70
CA MET A 122 0.18 0.20 -7.45
C MET A 122 -0.41 1.58 -7.66
N HIS A 123 0.15 2.58 -6.98
CA HIS A 123 -0.01 3.96 -7.42
C HIS A 123 1.32 4.55 -7.85
N MET A 124 1.25 5.49 -8.79
CA MET A 124 2.38 6.24 -9.33
C MET A 124 2.01 7.71 -9.42
N GLU A 125 2.92 8.60 -9.00
CA GLU A 125 2.65 10.03 -8.88
C GLU A 125 3.24 10.85 -10.02
N ASP A 126 2.61 12.01 -10.28
CA ASP A 126 3.02 12.97 -11.31
C ASP A 126 4.10 13.96 -10.84
N GLN A 127 4.83 13.66 -9.78
CA GLN A 127 5.97 14.47 -9.37
C GLN A 127 7.19 14.26 -10.29
N VAL A 128 8.13 15.23 -10.25
CA VAL A 128 9.47 15.09 -10.83
C VAL A 128 10.25 14.00 -10.10
N ALA A 129 11.33 13.47 -10.72
CA ALA A 129 12.12 12.38 -10.12
C ALA A 129 12.70 12.73 -8.74
N ALA A 130 13.07 13.99 -8.51
CA ALA A 130 13.47 14.49 -7.20
C ALA A 130 12.24 14.80 -6.32
N LYS A 131 11.40 13.80 -6.13
CA LYS A 131 10.12 13.92 -5.43
C LYS A 131 10.25 14.36 -3.97
N ARG A 132 9.12 14.83 -3.42
CA ARG A 132 8.94 15.11 -1.99
C ARG A 132 7.71 14.39 -1.47
N CYS A 133 7.65 14.15 -0.16
CA CYS A 133 6.43 13.65 0.49
C CYS A 133 5.22 14.53 0.13
N GLY A 134 4.08 13.93 -0.18
CA GLY A 134 2.87 14.59 -0.68
C GLY A 134 2.32 15.72 0.19
N HIS A 135 2.65 15.76 1.48
CA HIS A 135 2.24 16.81 2.42
C HIS A 135 3.33 17.88 2.67
N ARG A 136 4.46 17.82 1.96
CA ARG A 136 5.54 18.81 2.09
C ARG A 136 5.42 19.93 1.04
N PRO A 137 5.93 21.16 1.35
CA PRO A 137 5.95 22.25 0.41
C PRO A 137 6.97 22.05 -0.72
N ASN A 138 6.89 22.91 -1.72
CA ASN A 138 7.82 23.00 -2.86
C ASN A 138 7.89 21.70 -3.68
N LYS A 139 6.76 21.03 -3.88
CA LYS A 139 6.62 19.96 -4.86
C LYS A 139 6.66 20.53 -6.27
N GLU A 140 7.18 19.75 -7.20
CA GLU A 140 7.13 20.02 -8.62
C GLU A 140 6.48 18.83 -9.33
N VAL A 141 5.60 19.13 -10.28
CA VAL A 141 4.93 18.11 -11.08
C VAL A 141 5.45 18.13 -12.51
N VAL A 142 5.49 16.96 -13.13
CA VAL A 142 5.82 16.84 -14.55
C VAL A 142 4.65 17.37 -15.41
N SER A 143 4.88 17.56 -16.70
CA SER A 143 3.80 17.91 -17.63
C SER A 143 2.71 16.82 -17.61
N LYS A 144 1.46 17.23 -17.89
CA LYS A 144 0.34 16.29 -18.04
C LYS A 144 0.65 15.21 -19.10
N GLY A 145 1.29 15.61 -20.22
CA GLY A 145 1.68 14.68 -21.28
C GLY A 145 2.69 13.65 -20.84
N GLU A 146 3.71 14.03 -20.06
CA GLU A 146 4.69 13.08 -19.51
C GLU A 146 4.04 12.06 -18.60
N MET A 147 3.14 12.49 -17.70
CA MET A 147 2.44 11.54 -16.83
C MET A 147 1.49 10.62 -17.62
N VAL A 148 0.82 11.13 -18.67
CA VAL A 148 0.02 10.31 -19.59
C VAL A 148 0.87 9.21 -20.21
N ASP A 149 2.09 9.52 -20.64
CA ASP A 149 3.01 8.52 -21.22
C ASP A 149 3.47 7.50 -20.18
N ARG A 150 3.72 7.93 -18.92
CA ARG A 150 4.01 7.01 -17.81
C ARG A 150 2.84 6.03 -17.56
N ILE A 151 1.60 6.52 -17.55
CA ILE A 151 0.41 5.69 -17.35
C ILE A 151 0.25 4.69 -18.51
N LYS A 152 0.37 5.13 -19.76
CA LYS A 152 0.31 4.24 -20.94
C LYS A 152 1.36 3.13 -20.86
N ALA A 153 2.60 3.47 -20.49
CA ALA A 153 3.67 2.49 -20.33
C ALA A 153 3.35 1.47 -19.22
N ALA A 154 2.73 1.90 -18.12
CA ALA A 154 2.29 1.02 -17.05
C ALA A 154 1.16 0.07 -17.52
N VAL A 155 0.17 0.60 -18.23
CA VAL A 155 -0.96 -0.17 -18.78
C VAL A 155 -0.48 -1.20 -19.81
N ASP A 156 0.38 -0.81 -20.74
CA ASP A 156 0.94 -1.72 -21.77
C ASP A 156 1.77 -2.86 -21.16
N ALA A 157 2.43 -2.59 -20.04
CA ALA A 157 3.27 -3.59 -19.36
C ALA A 157 2.47 -4.56 -18.48
N ARG A 158 1.21 -4.26 -18.21
CA ARG A 158 0.32 -5.03 -17.34
C ARG A 158 -0.03 -6.37 -17.98
N GLY A 159 0.54 -7.46 -17.45
CA GLY A 159 0.26 -8.83 -17.94
C GLY A 159 -0.94 -9.49 -17.26
N ASP A 160 -1.53 -8.84 -16.25
CA ASP A 160 -2.76 -9.23 -15.56
C ASP A 160 -3.73 -8.05 -15.61
N ASP A 161 -4.80 -8.16 -16.38
CA ASP A 161 -5.79 -7.09 -16.57
C ASP A 161 -6.50 -6.68 -15.26
N SER A 162 -6.48 -7.52 -14.26
CA SER A 162 -7.05 -7.24 -12.95
C SER A 162 -6.15 -6.37 -12.08
N PHE A 163 -4.81 -6.36 -12.31
CA PHE A 163 -3.86 -5.53 -11.57
C PHE A 163 -4.22 -4.06 -11.70
N VAL A 164 -4.34 -3.36 -10.57
CA VAL A 164 -4.81 -1.97 -10.55
C VAL A 164 -3.66 -1.00 -10.74
N ILE A 165 -3.79 -0.11 -11.72
CA ILE A 165 -2.92 1.06 -11.93
C ILE A 165 -3.67 2.29 -11.47
N MET A 166 -3.24 2.87 -10.35
CA MET A 166 -3.82 4.07 -9.77
C MET A 166 -2.90 5.27 -10.06
N ALA A 167 -3.44 6.28 -10.72
CA ALA A 167 -2.70 7.51 -10.95
C ALA A 167 -2.85 8.44 -9.75
N ARG A 168 -1.72 8.81 -9.15
CA ARG A 168 -1.67 9.84 -8.11
C ARG A 168 -1.32 11.18 -8.74
N THR A 169 -2.06 12.22 -8.34
CA THR A 169 -1.71 13.59 -8.70
C THR A 169 -1.42 14.43 -7.47
N ASP A 170 -0.28 15.08 -7.48
CA ASP A 170 0.15 16.06 -6.50
C ASP A 170 -0.12 17.52 -6.95
N ALA A 171 -0.79 17.69 -8.09
CA ALA A 171 -1.04 18.99 -8.73
C ALA A 171 -1.94 19.91 -7.90
N ILE A 172 -2.79 19.40 -6.99
CA ILE A 172 -3.67 20.25 -6.17
C ILE A 172 -2.87 21.32 -5.42
N ALA A 173 -1.76 20.94 -4.82
CA ALA A 173 -0.93 21.85 -4.04
C ALA A 173 -0.07 22.79 -4.89
N VAL A 174 0.10 22.51 -6.18
CA VAL A 174 0.99 23.23 -7.11
C VAL A 174 0.19 24.09 -8.09
N GLU A 175 -0.88 23.54 -8.67
CA GLU A 175 -1.65 24.11 -9.77
C GLU A 175 -3.13 24.33 -9.41
N GLY A 176 -3.59 23.82 -8.26
CA GLY A 176 -4.99 23.90 -7.83
C GLY A 176 -5.84 22.71 -8.28
N ILE A 177 -7.07 22.65 -7.74
CA ILE A 177 -7.97 21.51 -7.91
C ILE A 177 -8.45 21.33 -9.35
N GLU A 178 -8.70 22.41 -10.09
CA GLU A 178 -9.16 22.34 -11.48
C GLU A 178 -8.11 21.68 -12.39
N SER A 179 -6.84 22.05 -12.22
CA SER A 179 -5.75 21.42 -12.96
C SER A 179 -5.59 19.94 -12.59
N ALA A 180 -5.71 19.61 -11.31
CA ALA A 180 -5.64 18.22 -10.86
C ALA A 180 -6.79 17.36 -11.44
N ILE A 181 -8.00 17.92 -11.57
CA ILE A 181 -9.13 17.27 -12.24
C ILE A 181 -8.83 17.06 -13.73
N ASP A 182 -8.38 18.09 -14.43
CA ASP A 182 -8.03 18.01 -15.86
C ASP A 182 -6.94 16.96 -16.11
N ARG A 183 -5.91 16.93 -15.27
CA ARG A 183 -4.86 15.90 -15.31
C ARG A 183 -5.44 14.49 -15.09
N SER A 184 -6.29 14.34 -14.08
CA SER A 184 -6.90 13.04 -13.75
C SER A 184 -7.77 12.48 -14.86
N LEU A 185 -8.54 13.33 -15.55
CA LEU A 185 -9.31 12.93 -16.72
C LEU A 185 -8.39 12.43 -17.85
N ALA A 186 -7.25 13.08 -18.07
CA ALA A 186 -6.27 12.62 -19.05
C ALA A 186 -5.61 11.27 -18.62
N TYR A 187 -5.36 11.07 -17.33
CA TYR A 187 -4.80 9.82 -16.80
C TYR A 187 -5.80 8.66 -16.93
N ILE A 188 -7.08 8.92 -16.69
CA ILE A 188 -8.17 7.93 -16.90
C ILE A 188 -8.26 7.58 -18.39
N ALA A 189 -8.22 8.57 -19.27
CA ALA A 189 -8.22 8.34 -20.72
C ALA A 189 -6.98 7.56 -21.20
N ALA A 190 -5.85 7.65 -20.48
CA ALA A 190 -4.64 6.87 -20.73
C ALA A 190 -4.70 5.44 -20.16
N GLY A 191 -5.75 5.07 -19.39
CA GLY A 191 -5.99 3.72 -18.88
C GLY A 191 -5.76 3.57 -17.37
N ALA A 192 -5.61 4.64 -16.59
CA ALA A 192 -5.59 4.55 -15.15
C ALA A 192 -6.95 4.01 -14.63
N ASP A 193 -6.92 3.00 -13.78
CA ASP A 193 -8.12 2.38 -13.20
C ASP A 193 -8.75 3.27 -12.12
N TYR A 194 -7.94 3.88 -11.27
CA TYR A 194 -8.37 4.70 -10.11
C TYR A 194 -7.50 5.96 -10.00
N ILE A 195 -7.99 6.93 -9.23
CA ILE A 195 -7.28 8.19 -8.99
C ILE A 195 -7.01 8.39 -7.49
N PHE A 196 -5.81 8.87 -7.20
CA PHE A 196 -5.37 9.29 -5.88
C PHE A 196 -5.06 10.80 -5.91
N PRO A 197 -6.04 11.67 -5.58
CA PRO A 197 -5.83 13.12 -5.50
C PRO A 197 -5.20 13.47 -4.16
N GLU A 198 -3.92 13.83 -4.15
CA GLU A 198 -3.18 14.10 -2.91
C GLU A 198 -3.54 15.47 -2.32
N ALA A 199 -3.62 15.52 -0.98
CA ALA A 199 -3.75 16.75 -0.20
C ALA A 199 -5.06 17.54 -0.41
N ILE A 200 -6.17 16.88 -0.68
CA ILE A 200 -7.51 17.50 -0.61
C ILE A 200 -7.79 17.86 0.87
N ARG A 201 -8.35 19.06 1.11
CA ARG A 201 -8.50 19.61 2.45
C ARG A 201 -9.93 19.71 2.97
N THR A 202 -10.92 19.63 2.08
CA THR A 202 -12.34 19.76 2.46
C THR A 202 -13.18 18.63 1.87
N LEU A 203 -14.31 18.32 2.51
CA LEU A 203 -15.26 17.33 1.98
C LEU A 203 -15.92 17.85 0.68
N GLU A 204 -16.11 19.14 0.54
CA GLU A 204 -16.62 19.78 -0.68
C GLU A 204 -15.67 19.57 -1.85
N ASP A 205 -14.36 19.67 -1.63
CA ASP A 205 -13.37 19.40 -2.67
C ASP A 205 -13.35 17.91 -3.08
N PHE A 206 -13.53 16.99 -2.13
CA PHE A 206 -13.71 15.57 -2.45
C PHE A 206 -14.96 15.35 -3.31
N LYS A 207 -16.10 15.95 -2.95
CA LYS A 207 -17.35 15.88 -3.74
C LYS A 207 -17.17 16.47 -5.14
N LYS A 208 -16.52 17.63 -5.24
CA LYS A 208 -16.21 18.29 -6.50
C LYS A 208 -15.33 17.40 -7.38
N PHE A 209 -14.26 16.85 -6.82
CA PHE A 209 -13.35 15.96 -7.52
C PHE A 209 -14.09 14.70 -8.00
N ARG A 210 -14.86 14.08 -7.10
CA ARG A 210 -15.63 12.86 -7.40
C ARG A 210 -16.70 13.08 -8.49
N ALA A 211 -17.34 14.24 -8.51
CA ALA A 211 -18.33 14.59 -9.54
C ALA A 211 -17.71 14.75 -10.94
N ALA A 212 -16.42 15.11 -11.00
CA ALA A 212 -15.71 15.30 -12.26
C ALA A 212 -15.12 14.01 -12.84
N VAL A 213 -14.77 13.01 -11.99
CA VAL A 213 -14.16 11.76 -12.44
C VAL A 213 -15.12 10.59 -12.28
N ASN A 214 -15.11 9.66 -13.23
CA ASN A 214 -16.02 8.52 -13.28
C ASN A 214 -15.43 7.20 -12.74
N VAL A 215 -14.24 7.27 -12.14
CA VAL A 215 -13.55 6.12 -11.53
C VAL A 215 -13.44 6.28 -10.02
N PRO A 216 -13.20 5.19 -9.26
CA PRO A 216 -12.97 5.27 -7.82
C PRO A 216 -11.83 6.23 -7.45
N ILE A 217 -12.02 6.98 -6.35
CA ILE A 217 -10.99 7.87 -5.78
C ILE A 217 -10.57 7.41 -4.39
N LEU A 218 -9.29 7.68 -4.05
CA LEU A 218 -8.69 7.38 -2.77
C LEU A 218 -8.45 8.66 -1.97
N ALA A 219 -8.86 8.70 -0.70
CA ALA A 219 -8.51 9.74 0.26
C ALA A 219 -7.34 9.27 1.14
N ASN A 220 -6.27 10.04 1.17
CA ASN A 220 -5.12 9.80 2.05
C ASN A 220 -5.33 10.50 3.40
N ILE A 221 -5.56 9.72 4.44
CA ILE A 221 -5.80 10.21 5.81
C ILE A 221 -4.57 9.89 6.66
N THR A 222 -3.58 10.78 6.57
CA THR A 222 -2.33 10.64 7.31
C THR A 222 -2.23 11.66 8.45
N GLU A 223 -1.70 11.20 9.58
CA GLU A 223 -1.42 12.07 10.72
C GLU A 223 -0.40 13.14 10.34
N PHE A 224 -0.59 14.35 10.89
CA PHE A 224 0.29 15.51 10.66
C PHE A 224 0.36 15.97 9.17
N GLY A 225 -0.60 15.52 8.35
CA GLY A 225 -0.72 15.92 6.95
C GLY A 225 -1.55 17.20 6.77
N MET A 226 -1.78 17.56 5.51
CA MET A 226 -2.58 18.74 5.15
C MET A 226 -4.08 18.44 5.11
N THR A 227 -4.46 17.18 4.86
CA THR A 227 -5.85 16.73 4.88
C THR A 227 -6.29 16.51 6.33
N PRO A 228 -7.44 17.07 6.77
CA PRO A 228 -8.00 16.76 8.08
C PRO A 228 -8.27 15.26 8.25
N LEU A 229 -8.25 14.77 9.49
CA LEU A 229 -8.53 13.37 9.80
C LEU A 229 -10.05 13.11 9.74
N PHE A 230 -10.61 13.19 8.53
CA PHE A 230 -12.02 12.88 8.30
C PHE A 230 -12.32 11.44 8.69
N THR A 231 -13.50 11.24 9.24
CA THR A 231 -14.02 9.90 9.56
C THR A 231 -14.41 9.13 8.29
N ARG A 232 -14.53 7.82 8.40
CA ARG A 232 -15.03 6.96 7.33
C ARG A 232 -16.40 7.43 6.81
N ASP A 233 -17.32 7.80 7.72
CA ASP A 233 -18.69 8.18 7.35
C ASP A 233 -18.74 9.54 6.64
N GLU A 234 -17.90 10.51 7.04
CA GLU A 234 -17.76 11.79 6.35
C GLU A 234 -17.25 11.59 4.92
N LEU A 235 -16.23 10.74 4.73
CA LEU A 235 -15.69 10.42 3.41
C LEU A 235 -16.67 9.61 2.56
N ALA A 236 -17.44 8.70 3.17
CA ALA A 236 -18.54 8.01 2.50
C ALA A 236 -19.60 9.01 1.99
N GLY A 237 -19.95 10.01 2.79
CA GLY A 237 -20.85 11.10 2.42
C GLY A 237 -20.33 12.01 1.30
N ALA A 238 -19.02 11.95 1.02
CA ALA A 238 -18.38 12.63 -0.12
C ALA A 238 -18.14 11.70 -1.32
N ASP A 239 -18.72 10.47 -1.32
CA ASP A 239 -18.57 9.43 -2.34
C ASP A 239 -17.10 9.02 -2.61
N VAL A 240 -16.26 9.11 -1.57
CA VAL A 240 -14.90 8.58 -1.61
C VAL A 240 -14.97 7.05 -1.60
N SER A 241 -14.20 6.41 -2.46
CA SER A 241 -14.27 4.95 -2.65
C SER A 241 -13.28 4.18 -1.78
N MET A 242 -12.13 4.77 -1.45
CA MET A 242 -11.05 4.17 -0.67
C MET A 242 -10.50 5.18 0.34
N ILE A 243 -10.15 4.70 1.52
CA ILE A 243 -9.50 5.51 2.57
C ILE A 243 -8.17 4.86 2.91
N LEU A 244 -7.08 5.60 2.76
CA LEU A 244 -5.73 5.14 3.07
C LEU A 244 -5.25 5.71 4.40
N TYR A 245 -4.79 4.83 5.30
CA TYR A 245 -4.08 5.16 6.55
C TYR A 245 -2.63 4.66 6.41
N PRO A 246 -1.72 5.46 5.83
CA PRO A 246 -0.48 4.93 5.26
C PRO A 246 0.56 4.51 6.29
N LEU A 247 0.67 5.21 7.44
CA LEU A 247 1.77 5.09 8.38
C LEU A 247 1.36 5.06 9.85
N SER A 248 0.09 4.97 10.19
CA SER A 248 -0.40 5.06 11.58
C SER A 248 0.26 4.03 12.51
N ALA A 249 0.24 2.76 12.11
CA ALA A 249 0.87 1.68 12.88
C ALA A 249 2.40 1.84 12.96
N PHE A 250 3.05 2.26 11.87
CA PHE A 250 4.50 2.52 11.85
C PHE A 250 4.91 3.62 12.82
N ARG A 251 4.17 4.74 12.87
CA ARG A 251 4.42 5.83 13.83
C ARG A 251 4.24 5.38 15.27
N ALA A 252 3.18 4.59 15.54
CA ALA A 252 2.93 4.02 16.86
C ALA A 252 4.04 3.05 17.29
N MET A 253 4.48 2.16 16.39
CA MET A 253 5.59 1.24 16.63
C MET A 253 6.88 1.98 16.99
N ASN A 254 7.24 3.02 16.21
CA ASN A 254 8.45 3.81 16.46
C ASN A 254 8.38 4.48 17.84
N LYS A 255 7.23 5.06 18.20
CA LYS A 255 7.07 5.72 19.51
C LYS A 255 7.16 4.74 20.66
N ALA A 256 6.58 3.55 20.50
CA ALA A 256 6.70 2.47 21.48
C ALA A 256 8.17 2.03 21.63
N ALA A 257 8.89 1.85 20.54
CA ALA A 257 10.32 1.50 20.56
C ALA A 257 11.17 2.57 21.29
N GLU A 258 10.96 3.86 21.00
CA GLU A 258 11.64 4.96 21.69
C GLU A 258 11.42 4.91 23.22
N ASN A 259 10.20 4.65 23.64
CA ASN A 259 9.85 4.56 25.07
C ASN A 259 10.56 3.38 25.74
N VAL A 260 10.59 2.21 25.10
CA VAL A 260 11.28 1.02 25.62
C VAL A 260 12.80 1.23 25.69
N TYR A 261 13.42 1.77 24.62
CA TYR A 261 14.87 2.06 24.63
C TYR A 261 15.23 3.06 25.71
N SER A 262 14.42 4.10 25.91
CA SER A 262 14.61 5.09 26.97
C SER A 262 14.51 4.49 28.37
N ALA A 263 13.51 3.64 28.62
CA ALA A 263 13.35 2.95 29.89
C ALA A 263 14.56 2.06 30.20
N ILE A 264 14.95 1.20 29.27
CA ILE A 264 16.14 0.35 29.46
C ILE A 264 17.41 1.17 29.72
N ARG A 265 17.60 2.27 29.00
CA ARG A 265 18.79 3.12 29.15
C ARG A 265 18.84 3.83 30.49
N ASN A 266 17.70 4.33 30.97
CA ASN A 266 17.62 5.14 32.18
C ASN A 266 17.50 4.28 33.46
N ASP A 267 16.71 3.20 33.41
CA ASP A 267 16.37 2.39 34.56
C ASP A 267 17.22 1.11 34.67
N GLY A 268 18.00 0.78 33.63
CA GLY A 268 18.77 -0.47 33.53
C GLY A 268 17.92 -1.73 33.39
N THR A 269 16.61 -1.58 33.15
CA THR A 269 15.64 -2.67 33.03
C THR A 269 14.43 -2.25 32.21
N GLN A 270 13.74 -3.20 31.60
CA GLN A 270 12.47 -2.99 30.89
C GLN A 270 11.24 -3.27 31.78
N ALA A 271 11.44 -3.59 33.06
CA ALA A 271 10.36 -4.03 33.96
C ALA A 271 9.17 -3.07 34.03
N ASN A 272 9.43 -1.74 33.98
CA ASN A 272 8.41 -0.71 34.11
C ASN A 272 7.58 -0.47 32.81
N VAL A 273 7.89 -1.16 31.72
CA VAL A 273 7.20 -0.99 30.42
C VAL A 273 6.70 -2.31 29.83
N ILE A 274 6.75 -3.40 30.60
CA ILE A 274 6.32 -4.75 30.14
C ILE A 274 4.85 -4.76 29.73
N ASP A 275 4.00 -4.06 30.44
CA ASP A 275 2.56 -3.95 30.19
C ASP A 275 2.20 -3.24 28.88
N THR A 276 3.16 -2.54 28.28
CA THR A 276 3.03 -1.93 26.94
C THR A 276 3.47 -2.86 25.81
N MET A 277 3.96 -4.05 26.12
CA MET A 277 4.52 -4.99 25.16
C MET A 277 3.54 -6.11 24.85
N GLN A 278 3.62 -6.62 23.63
CA GLN A 278 2.98 -7.88 23.27
C GLN A 278 3.65 -9.03 24.03
N THR A 279 2.84 -9.90 24.64
CA THR A 279 3.36 -11.10 25.28
C THR A 279 3.93 -12.11 24.28
N ARG A 280 4.75 -13.04 24.75
CA ARG A 280 5.25 -14.15 23.90
C ARG A 280 4.10 -15.00 23.37
N GLU A 281 3.11 -15.29 24.20
CA GLU A 281 1.95 -16.08 23.81
C GLU A 281 1.12 -15.38 22.70
N GLU A 282 0.86 -14.08 22.87
CA GLU A 282 0.19 -13.29 21.84
C GLU A 282 0.98 -13.28 20.52
N LEU A 283 2.31 -13.10 20.57
CA LEU A 283 3.14 -13.16 19.36
C LEU A 283 3.04 -14.52 18.69
N TYR A 284 3.16 -15.63 19.47
CA TYR A 284 3.08 -16.98 18.94
C TYR A 284 1.72 -17.28 18.29
N ASP A 285 0.63 -16.81 18.90
CA ASP A 285 -0.70 -16.90 18.32
C ASP A 285 -0.80 -16.08 16.99
N ARG A 286 -0.16 -14.91 16.92
CA ARG A 286 -0.19 -14.05 15.70
C ARG A 286 0.52 -14.67 14.50
N ILE A 287 1.60 -15.39 14.73
CA ILE A 287 2.43 -16.02 13.68
C ILE A 287 2.17 -17.52 13.52
N ASP A 288 1.15 -18.06 14.18
CA ASP A 288 0.75 -19.47 14.10
C ASP A 288 1.89 -20.45 14.52
N TYR A 289 2.69 -20.04 15.53
CA TYR A 289 3.90 -20.74 15.96
C TYR A 289 3.66 -22.23 16.28
N HIS A 290 2.60 -22.53 17.02
CA HIS A 290 2.31 -23.90 17.45
C HIS A 290 1.99 -24.86 16.30
N ARG A 291 1.46 -24.36 15.19
CA ARG A 291 1.26 -25.16 13.97
C ARG A 291 2.60 -25.59 13.37
N TYR A 292 3.61 -24.72 13.40
CA TYR A 292 4.95 -25.05 12.91
C TYR A 292 5.62 -26.08 13.82
N GLU A 293 5.48 -25.98 15.16
CA GLU A 293 5.97 -26.99 16.11
C GLU A 293 5.32 -28.34 15.86
N GLN A 294 3.99 -28.40 15.74
CA GLN A 294 3.26 -29.65 15.47
C GLN A 294 3.68 -30.30 14.15
N ALA A 295 3.93 -29.50 13.11
CA ALA A 295 4.44 -30.02 11.84
C ALA A 295 5.85 -30.58 11.99
N LEU A 296 6.73 -29.92 12.73
CA LEU A 296 8.08 -30.41 13.04
C LEU A 296 8.05 -31.72 13.80
N ASP A 297 7.24 -31.82 14.86
CA ASP A 297 7.09 -33.04 15.68
C ASP A 297 6.59 -34.23 14.86
N LYS A 298 5.69 -33.98 13.90
CA LYS A 298 5.23 -35.02 12.96
C LYS A 298 6.35 -35.52 12.07
N PHE A 299 7.14 -34.62 11.46
CA PHE A 299 8.27 -34.99 10.61
C PHE A 299 9.35 -35.77 11.38
N LEU A 300 9.58 -35.45 12.64
CA LEU A 300 10.56 -36.17 13.48
C LEU A 300 10.09 -37.62 13.83
N LYS A 301 8.80 -37.79 14.13
CA LYS A 301 8.20 -39.10 14.40
C LYS A 301 8.13 -40.05 13.20
N GLU A 302 8.07 -39.50 11.99
CA GLU A 302 8.07 -40.29 10.73
C GLU A 302 9.48 -40.81 10.37
N GLN A 303 10.54 -40.42 11.12
CA GLN A 303 11.92 -40.85 10.91
C GLN A 303 12.37 -41.92 11.93
N GLU A 304 11.56 -42.25 12.95
CA GLU A 304 11.73 -43.36 13.87
C GLU A 304 10.98 -44.60 13.37
#